data_7b8795e11bbf728ca1a97d8be3a61c8d
#
_entry.id   7b8795e11bbf728ca1a97d8be3a61c8d
#
_cell.length_a   1.000
_cell.length_b   1.000
_cell.length_c   1.000
_cell.angle_alpha   90.00
_cell.angle_beta   90.00
_cell.angle_gamma   90.00
#
_symmetry.space_group_name_H-M   'P 1'
#
loop_
_entity.id
_entity.type
_entity.pdbx_description
1 polymer ?
#
loop_
_entity_poly.entity_id
_entity_poly.type
_entity_poly.pdbx_seq_one_letter_code
_entity_poly.pdbx_strand_id
1 'polypeptide(L)'
;LGAQEDAGNGMLLNYRTKVFKTRNRLHPDEAYKILKANKWVQFKGRASHGLTQDFFWISFNISDLKDKDKSYILELNSPHVDSAALFWIKEGEAVLIAEIGDKIPFSKRPVIHPKLLFPIPEDDKKGDYLLKIDKQGGSANFPLYLWDKESFEYHNTKEMLLWYVFMGSLVFFTLLSMLTAFLLKNKLFRYYSFFIFIILCYNFITSGFSFAFIYPDNIWLNDLLRFLILPLFGISYLLFTKHYFEIYRAFPFMELFVKILPLIFIILICIGLIFNDVLLSYAIPVVSVLYVTLIAAAGWSIGLIFQVWHRLRNRSLFFLFAFSGNILVLIFNVLTEFGLLEKSFFRFNPIFIANIQEIVVMTIGMYFYFNRINEERAYLKKEKNQLKDSEIQFKEQIRQFFSQADNQQTFLSHKEAWVPTYPYRLKDKTLINLSEVLFAEAMDHYLVFHFIDKKVMDRKSIKEFITSISDENFIQIHKSYIVNKVFISTIEGNKITMVNGQTLPLSRTYKSKMIG
;
A
#
# COMPACT_ATOMS: atom_id res chain seq x y z
N LEU A 1 -24.55 -2.24 40.59
CA LEU A 1 -25.11 -1.98 39.28
C LEU A 1 -25.51 -3.33 38.70
N GLY A 2 -26.83 -3.60 38.67
CA GLY A 2 -27.41 -4.85 38.27
C GLY A 2 -27.06 -5.23 36.83
N ALA A 3 -26.75 -6.50 36.63
CA ALA A 3 -26.69 -7.10 35.32
C ALA A 3 -28.06 -6.88 34.64
N GLN A 4 -28.14 -5.98 33.66
CA GLN A 4 -29.28 -5.89 32.77
C GLN A 4 -29.30 -7.17 31.92
N GLU A 5 -30.25 -8.05 32.24
CA GLU A 5 -30.70 -9.10 31.36
C GLU A 5 -31.41 -8.40 30.18
N ASP A 6 -30.66 -8.00 29.16
CA ASP A 6 -31.25 -7.61 27.88
C ASP A 6 -31.67 -8.90 27.16
N ALA A 7 -32.96 -9.17 27.13
CA ALA A 7 -33.52 -10.22 26.31
C ALA A 7 -33.08 -10.01 24.85
N GLY A 8 -32.22 -10.89 24.35
CA GLY A 8 -31.62 -10.82 23.00
C GLY A 8 -30.13 -10.47 22.96
N ASN A 9 -29.52 -10.19 24.12
CA ASN A 9 -28.08 -9.97 24.24
C ASN A 9 -27.52 -11.00 25.23
N GLY A 10 -26.59 -11.86 24.79
CA GLY A 10 -25.96 -12.86 25.65
C GLY A 10 -25.46 -12.27 26.98
N MET A 11 -25.55 -13.04 28.04
CA MET A 11 -25.09 -12.62 29.36
C MET A 11 -23.56 -12.59 29.40
N LEU A 12 -22.96 -11.41 29.62
CA LEU A 12 -21.51 -11.29 29.82
C LEU A 12 -21.12 -11.90 31.17
N LEU A 13 -20.44 -13.05 31.13
CA LEU A 13 -20.03 -13.79 32.33
C LEU A 13 -18.83 -13.20 33.06
N ASN A 14 -18.03 -12.36 32.45
CA ASN A 14 -16.78 -11.86 33.03
C ASN A 14 -16.95 -11.23 34.45
N TYR A 15 -18.11 -10.69 34.78
CA TYR A 15 -18.40 -10.15 36.11
C TYR A 15 -18.71 -11.22 37.18
N ARG A 16 -19.04 -12.45 36.73
CA ARG A 16 -19.43 -13.57 37.60
C ARG A 16 -18.37 -14.67 37.66
N THR A 17 -17.22 -14.47 37.06
CA THR A 17 -16.15 -15.45 36.94
C THR A 17 -15.02 -15.19 37.94
N LYS A 18 -14.35 -16.25 38.36
CA LYS A 18 -13.07 -16.20 39.08
C LYS A 18 -11.96 -16.64 38.14
N VAL A 19 -10.80 -16.02 38.21
CA VAL A 19 -9.65 -16.30 37.35
C VAL A 19 -8.43 -16.68 38.18
N PHE A 20 -7.73 -17.67 37.70
CA PHE A 20 -6.40 -18.05 38.16
C PHE A 20 -5.46 -18.11 36.93
N LYS A 21 -4.31 -17.48 37.04
CA LYS A 21 -3.27 -17.51 35.99
C LYS A 21 -2.02 -18.19 36.52
N THR A 22 -1.41 -18.99 35.67
CA THR A 22 -0.19 -19.74 35.99
C THR A 22 0.68 -19.94 34.77
N ARG A 23 2.00 -20.03 34.97
CA ARG A 23 2.95 -20.44 33.92
C ARG A 23 3.06 -21.94 33.77
N ASN A 24 2.62 -22.70 34.76
CA ASN A 24 2.69 -24.14 34.78
C ASN A 24 1.44 -24.76 34.12
N ARG A 25 1.62 -25.83 33.37
CA ARG A 25 0.51 -26.65 32.89
C ARG A 25 -0.03 -27.45 34.07
N LEU A 26 -1.16 -27.04 34.63
CA LEU A 26 -1.85 -27.76 35.69
C LEU A 26 -2.84 -28.77 35.10
N HIS A 27 -3.03 -29.90 35.85
CA HIS A 27 -4.14 -30.79 35.60
C HIS A 27 -5.46 -30.11 36.04
N PRO A 28 -6.61 -30.36 35.37
CA PRO A 28 -7.89 -29.72 35.71
C PRO A 28 -8.30 -29.91 37.18
N ASP A 29 -8.08 -31.09 37.75
CA ASP A 29 -8.39 -31.36 39.17
C ASP A 29 -7.51 -30.57 40.15
N GLU A 30 -6.26 -30.31 39.79
CA GLU A 30 -5.37 -29.44 40.56
C GLU A 30 -5.87 -27.99 40.56
N ALA A 31 -6.26 -27.50 39.36
CA ALA A 31 -6.85 -26.17 39.24
C ALA A 31 -8.12 -26.05 40.07
N TYR A 32 -8.96 -27.07 40.10
CA TYR A 32 -10.16 -27.10 40.92
C TYR A 32 -9.85 -27.13 42.44
N LYS A 33 -8.83 -27.89 42.87
CA LYS A 33 -8.36 -27.86 44.26
C LYS A 33 -7.88 -26.47 44.68
N ILE A 34 -7.17 -25.77 43.80
CA ILE A 34 -6.73 -24.38 44.03
C ILE A 34 -7.95 -23.44 44.12
N LEU A 35 -8.99 -23.67 43.33
CA LEU A 35 -10.25 -22.93 43.42
C LEU A 35 -10.89 -23.08 44.79
N LYS A 36 -11.03 -24.31 45.27
CA LYS A 36 -11.59 -24.62 46.60
C LYS A 36 -10.78 -23.98 47.74
N ALA A 37 -9.48 -23.84 47.58
CA ALA A 37 -8.59 -23.19 48.54
C ALA A 37 -8.68 -21.65 48.56
N ASN A 38 -9.64 -21.04 47.84
CA ASN A 38 -9.85 -19.59 47.70
C ASN A 38 -8.64 -18.78 47.21
N LYS A 39 -7.74 -19.38 46.40
CA LYS A 39 -6.58 -18.73 45.81
C LYS A 39 -6.86 -18.06 44.47
N TRP A 40 -8.11 -18.03 44.05
CA TRP A 40 -8.52 -17.41 42.78
C TRP A 40 -8.96 -15.96 42.99
N VAL A 41 -8.66 -15.11 42.03
CA VAL A 41 -9.05 -13.70 42.03
C VAL A 41 -10.34 -13.53 41.25
N GLN A 42 -11.28 -12.76 41.78
CA GLN A 42 -12.48 -12.40 41.02
C GLN A 42 -12.12 -11.55 39.80
N PHE A 43 -12.73 -11.82 38.67
CA PHE A 43 -12.42 -11.20 37.39
C PHE A 43 -12.73 -9.69 37.35
N LYS A 44 -13.53 -9.16 38.25
CA LYS A 44 -13.95 -7.74 38.31
C LYS A 44 -14.37 -7.15 36.95
N GLY A 45 -14.91 -7.98 36.07
CA GLY A 45 -15.36 -7.59 34.71
C GLY A 45 -14.29 -7.43 33.65
N ARG A 46 -13.00 -7.46 33.98
CA ARG A 46 -11.94 -7.34 32.99
C ARG A 46 -11.79 -8.58 32.13
N ALA A 47 -11.95 -8.43 30.79
CA ALA A 47 -11.70 -9.49 29.83
C ALA A 47 -10.26 -9.47 29.31
N SER A 48 -9.55 -8.33 29.40
CA SER A 48 -8.20 -8.14 28.87
C SER A 48 -7.12 -8.20 29.93
N HIS A 49 -6.09 -9.01 29.69
CA HIS A 49 -4.92 -9.21 30.55
C HIS A 49 -3.60 -8.82 29.88
N GLY A 50 -3.65 -8.20 28.69
CA GLY A 50 -2.48 -7.81 27.92
C GLY A 50 -1.70 -8.98 27.31
N LEU A 51 -0.48 -8.71 26.87
CA LEU A 51 0.43 -9.71 26.32
C LEU A 51 0.99 -10.60 27.43
N THR A 52 0.80 -11.91 27.32
CA THR A 52 1.22 -12.87 28.34
C THR A 52 1.56 -14.23 27.74
N GLN A 53 2.29 -15.03 28.53
CA GLN A 53 2.56 -16.45 28.25
C GLN A 53 1.92 -17.36 29.31
N ASP A 54 1.02 -16.81 30.14
CA ASP A 54 0.36 -17.57 31.18
C ASP A 54 -0.80 -18.39 30.63
N PHE A 55 -1.08 -19.52 31.29
CA PHE A 55 -2.32 -20.25 31.16
C PHE A 55 -3.37 -19.62 32.06
N PHE A 56 -4.59 -19.53 31.57
CA PHE A 56 -5.72 -19.00 32.31
C PHE A 56 -6.70 -20.10 32.64
N TRP A 57 -7.14 -20.11 33.90
CA TRP A 57 -8.24 -20.93 34.36
C TRP A 57 -9.36 -20.01 34.80
N ILE A 58 -10.54 -20.19 34.24
CA ILE A 58 -11.72 -19.36 34.51
C ILE A 58 -12.79 -20.27 35.08
N SER A 59 -13.25 -19.96 36.28
CA SER A 59 -14.37 -20.69 36.92
C SER A 59 -15.62 -19.85 36.90
N PHE A 60 -16.74 -20.50 36.58
CA PHE A 60 -18.07 -19.91 36.63
C PHE A 60 -19.11 -20.97 37.02
N ASN A 61 -20.24 -20.49 37.52
CA ASN A 61 -21.37 -21.32 37.90
C ASN A 61 -22.63 -20.81 37.19
N ILE A 62 -23.45 -21.72 36.69
CA ILE A 62 -24.67 -21.41 35.94
C ILE A 62 -25.94 -21.91 36.65
N SER A 63 -25.83 -22.37 37.90
CA SER A 63 -26.96 -22.92 38.65
C SER A 63 -28.10 -21.92 38.88
N ASP A 64 -27.81 -20.60 38.85
CA ASP A 64 -28.79 -19.54 39.09
C ASP A 64 -29.62 -19.18 37.84
N LEU A 65 -29.39 -19.86 36.70
CA LEU A 65 -30.16 -19.62 35.50
C LEU A 65 -31.61 -20.10 35.69
N LYS A 66 -32.55 -19.18 35.41
CA LYS A 66 -33.98 -19.37 35.70
C LYS A 66 -34.66 -20.43 34.86
N ASP A 67 -34.22 -20.62 33.60
CA ASP A 67 -34.86 -21.53 32.65
C ASP A 67 -34.08 -22.84 32.50
N LYS A 68 -34.60 -23.88 33.19
CA LYS A 68 -33.99 -25.21 33.17
C LYS A 68 -34.19 -25.98 31.86
N ASP A 69 -35.14 -25.56 31.02
CA ASP A 69 -35.51 -26.27 29.79
C ASP A 69 -34.79 -25.75 28.53
N LYS A 70 -33.99 -24.67 28.68
CA LYS A 70 -33.24 -24.10 27.56
C LYS A 70 -31.85 -24.69 27.40
N SER A 71 -31.43 -24.96 26.18
CA SER A 71 -30.05 -25.29 25.85
C SER A 71 -29.20 -24.02 25.88
N TYR A 72 -27.97 -24.10 26.40
CA TYR A 72 -27.05 -22.98 26.53
C TYR A 72 -25.79 -23.19 25.73
N ILE A 73 -25.22 -22.09 25.23
CA ILE A 73 -23.94 -22.03 24.51
C ILE A 73 -23.05 -21.02 25.23
N LEU A 74 -21.83 -21.45 25.57
CA LEU A 74 -20.78 -20.55 26.04
C LEU A 74 -19.98 -20.09 24.81
N GLU A 75 -19.96 -18.79 24.58
CA GLU A 75 -19.14 -18.15 23.54
C GLU A 75 -17.90 -17.54 24.18
N LEU A 76 -16.72 -17.97 23.73
CA LEU A 76 -15.46 -17.27 23.94
C LEU A 76 -15.22 -16.37 22.71
N ASN A 77 -15.51 -15.08 22.85
CA ASN A 77 -15.39 -14.11 21.76
C ASN A 77 -13.94 -13.67 21.54
N SER A 78 -13.09 -14.65 21.30
CA SER A 78 -11.69 -14.51 20.94
C SER A 78 -11.35 -15.60 19.91
N PRO A 79 -11.47 -15.33 18.60
CA PRO A 79 -11.34 -16.35 17.57
C PRO A 79 -9.94 -16.98 17.51
N HIS A 80 -8.95 -16.30 18.05
CA HIS A 80 -7.54 -16.69 17.95
C HIS A 80 -6.96 -17.09 19.32
N VAL A 81 -7.42 -18.21 19.85
CA VAL A 81 -6.87 -18.84 21.05
C VAL A 81 -6.22 -20.15 20.64
N ASP A 82 -5.02 -20.44 21.15
CA ASP A 82 -4.28 -21.65 20.79
C ASP A 82 -5.06 -22.91 21.17
N SER A 83 -5.53 -22.98 22.44
CA SER A 83 -6.44 -24.01 22.91
C SER A 83 -7.33 -23.45 24.03
N ALA A 84 -8.60 -23.80 24.00
CA ALA A 84 -9.55 -23.59 25.08
C ALA A 84 -10.29 -24.89 25.37
N ALA A 85 -10.25 -25.35 26.63
CA ALA A 85 -10.88 -26.57 27.09
C ALA A 85 -11.91 -26.28 28.19
N LEU A 86 -13.16 -26.68 27.97
CA LEU A 86 -14.23 -26.55 28.93
C LEU A 86 -14.42 -27.86 29.69
N PHE A 87 -14.39 -27.76 30.99
CA PHE A 87 -14.64 -28.88 31.93
C PHE A 87 -15.88 -28.60 32.75
N TRP A 88 -16.64 -29.65 33.02
CA TRP A 88 -17.70 -29.67 34.02
C TRP A 88 -17.22 -30.38 35.27
N ILE A 89 -17.54 -29.84 36.43
CA ILE A 89 -17.17 -30.45 37.71
C ILE A 89 -18.31 -31.35 38.19
N LYS A 90 -18.07 -32.65 38.06
CA LYS A 90 -19.00 -33.70 38.56
C LYS A 90 -18.38 -34.41 39.75
N GLU A 91 -19.08 -34.43 40.89
CA GLU A 91 -18.65 -35.12 42.10
C GLU A 91 -17.22 -34.76 42.59
N GLY A 92 -16.71 -33.60 42.15
CA GLY A 92 -15.38 -33.12 42.52
C GLY A 92 -14.26 -33.43 41.52
N GLU A 93 -14.58 -34.11 40.42
CA GLU A 93 -13.68 -34.38 39.30
C GLU A 93 -14.01 -33.51 38.07
N ALA A 94 -12.99 -33.13 37.32
CA ALA A 94 -13.15 -32.31 36.13
C ALA A 94 -13.35 -33.20 34.88
N VAL A 95 -14.55 -33.20 34.34
CA VAL A 95 -14.90 -33.93 33.10
C VAL A 95 -14.79 -33.01 31.90
N LEU A 96 -14.00 -33.39 30.90
CA LEU A 96 -13.84 -32.61 29.66
C LEU A 96 -15.14 -32.64 28.85
N ILE A 97 -15.68 -31.46 28.52
CA ILE A 97 -16.80 -31.30 27.58
C ILE A 97 -16.32 -31.17 26.17
N ALA A 98 -15.41 -30.21 25.93
CA ALA A 98 -14.82 -29.96 24.60
C ALA A 98 -13.49 -29.22 24.73
N GLU A 99 -12.60 -29.45 23.78
CA GLU A 99 -11.37 -28.68 23.60
C GLU A 99 -11.32 -28.20 22.16
N ILE A 100 -11.19 -26.86 21.98
CA ILE A 100 -11.21 -26.18 20.69
C ILE A 100 -10.16 -25.06 20.66
N GLY A 101 -9.70 -24.68 19.50
CA GLY A 101 -8.70 -23.60 19.36
C GLY A 101 -8.04 -23.60 17.98
N ASP A 102 -7.05 -22.74 17.81
CA ASP A 102 -6.32 -22.64 16.55
C ASP A 102 -5.25 -23.73 16.36
N LYS A 103 -4.82 -24.35 17.48
CA LYS A 103 -3.90 -25.52 17.49
C LYS A 103 -4.63 -26.86 17.40
N ILE A 104 -5.94 -26.83 17.19
CA ILE A 104 -6.79 -28.02 17.07
C ILE A 104 -7.45 -27.95 15.69
N PRO A 105 -7.51 -29.06 14.92
CA PRO A 105 -8.21 -29.08 13.65
C PRO A 105 -9.64 -28.56 13.78
N PHE A 106 -10.03 -27.70 12.86
CA PHE A 106 -11.35 -27.07 12.88
C PHE A 106 -12.49 -28.09 12.82
N SER A 107 -12.27 -29.19 12.09
CA SER A 107 -13.21 -30.31 11.97
C SER A 107 -13.57 -30.98 13.32
N LYS A 108 -12.73 -30.83 14.35
CA LYS A 108 -12.99 -31.34 15.71
C LYS A 108 -13.85 -30.45 16.56
N ARG A 109 -14.26 -29.26 16.09
CA ARG A 109 -15.12 -28.34 16.84
C ARG A 109 -16.54 -28.93 16.98
N PRO A 110 -17.13 -28.94 18.17
CA PRO A 110 -18.51 -29.44 18.37
C PRO A 110 -19.56 -28.57 17.65
N VAL A 111 -19.24 -27.29 17.43
CA VAL A 111 -20.05 -26.36 16.64
C VAL A 111 -19.19 -25.81 15.52
N ILE A 112 -19.60 -25.99 14.27
CA ILE A 112 -18.90 -25.46 13.10
C ILE A 112 -19.15 -23.96 12.99
N HIS A 113 -18.28 -23.19 13.65
CA HIS A 113 -18.39 -21.74 13.73
C HIS A 113 -17.00 -21.10 13.86
N PRO A 114 -16.73 -19.91 13.22
CA PRO A 114 -15.44 -19.22 13.36
C PRO A 114 -15.11 -18.84 14.80
N LYS A 115 -16.12 -18.43 15.59
CA LYS A 115 -15.97 -18.18 17.03
C LYS A 115 -15.83 -19.49 17.80
N LEU A 116 -15.25 -19.43 18.99
CA LEU A 116 -15.10 -20.56 19.88
C LEU A 116 -16.38 -20.75 20.70
N LEU A 117 -17.15 -21.78 20.36
CA LEU A 117 -18.45 -22.09 20.94
C LEU A 117 -18.40 -23.45 21.66
N PHE A 118 -18.84 -23.45 22.93
CA PHE A 118 -18.95 -24.65 23.73
C PHE A 118 -20.43 -24.90 24.04
N PRO A 119 -21.02 -26.01 23.56
CA PRO A 119 -22.36 -26.39 23.98
C PRO A 119 -22.32 -26.84 25.45
N ILE A 120 -23.24 -26.34 26.23
CA ILE A 120 -23.44 -26.80 27.62
C ILE A 120 -24.37 -28.01 27.59
N PRO A 121 -23.97 -29.17 28.13
CA PRO A 121 -24.80 -30.36 28.15
C PRO A 121 -26.14 -30.13 28.83
N GLU A 122 -27.22 -30.71 28.31
CA GLU A 122 -28.60 -30.49 28.83
C GLU A 122 -28.82 -31.12 30.19
N ASP A 123 -28.23 -32.27 30.47
CA ASP A 123 -28.37 -33.02 31.71
C ASP A 123 -27.60 -32.39 32.90
N ASP A 124 -26.62 -31.51 32.61
CA ASP A 124 -25.60 -31.08 33.57
C ASP A 124 -25.60 -29.56 33.83
N LYS A 125 -26.79 -28.92 33.74
CA LYS A 125 -26.95 -27.44 33.87
C LYS A 125 -26.63 -26.90 35.28
N LYS A 126 -26.50 -27.77 36.27
CA LYS A 126 -26.20 -27.39 37.65
C LYS A 126 -24.78 -27.78 38.00
N GLY A 127 -23.92 -26.80 38.18
CA GLY A 127 -22.58 -27.08 38.64
C GLY A 127 -21.58 -26.00 38.35
N ASP A 128 -20.36 -26.27 38.79
CA ASP A 128 -19.21 -25.44 38.52
C ASP A 128 -18.57 -25.89 37.21
N TYR A 129 -18.18 -24.90 36.41
CA TYR A 129 -17.44 -25.10 35.15
C TYR A 129 -16.06 -24.49 35.29
N LEU A 130 -15.09 -25.14 34.66
CA LEU A 130 -13.73 -24.65 34.50
C LEU A 130 -13.42 -24.50 33.00
N LEU A 131 -13.02 -23.33 32.59
CA LEU A 131 -12.50 -23.06 31.27
C LEU A 131 -10.99 -22.85 31.38
N LYS A 132 -10.22 -23.74 30.78
CA LYS A 132 -8.78 -23.57 30.60
C LYS A 132 -8.54 -22.86 29.28
N ILE A 133 -7.72 -21.83 29.28
CA ILE A 133 -7.32 -21.10 28.07
C ILE A 133 -5.81 -21.08 27.98
N ASP A 134 -5.29 -21.59 26.86
CA ASP A 134 -3.91 -21.50 26.44
C ASP A 134 -3.82 -20.46 25.31
N LYS A 135 -3.10 -19.38 25.57
CA LYS A 135 -2.87 -18.31 24.61
C LYS A 135 -1.41 -17.85 24.72
N GLN A 136 -0.52 -18.58 24.09
CA GLN A 136 0.90 -18.26 24.18
C GLN A 136 1.29 -17.17 23.16
N GLY A 137 1.96 -16.13 23.67
CA GLY A 137 2.59 -15.11 22.85
C GLY A 137 1.67 -14.07 22.21
N GLY A 138 0.42 -14.00 22.64
CA GLY A 138 -0.53 -13.00 22.16
C GLY A 138 -1.25 -12.27 23.31
N SER A 139 -2.15 -11.36 22.96
CA SER A 139 -3.01 -10.69 23.92
C SER A 139 -4.04 -11.65 24.51
N ALA A 140 -4.06 -11.75 25.83
CA ALA A 140 -5.03 -12.49 26.58
C ALA A 140 -6.29 -11.63 26.78
N ASN A 141 -7.21 -11.73 25.85
CA ASN A 141 -8.49 -11.04 25.90
C ASN A 141 -9.63 -12.04 25.70
N PHE A 142 -10.41 -12.29 26.74
CA PHE A 142 -11.36 -13.38 26.81
C PHE A 142 -12.76 -12.89 27.21
N PRO A 143 -13.50 -12.16 26.34
CA PRO A 143 -14.90 -11.88 26.59
C PRO A 143 -15.71 -13.19 26.53
N LEU A 144 -16.38 -13.51 27.61
CA LEU A 144 -17.19 -14.72 27.75
C LEU A 144 -18.67 -14.34 27.80
N TYR A 145 -19.45 -14.91 26.88
CA TYR A 145 -20.90 -14.72 26.81
C TYR A 145 -21.60 -16.07 26.98
N LEU A 146 -22.60 -16.08 27.79
CA LEU A 146 -23.52 -17.21 27.90
C LEU A 146 -24.81 -16.85 27.20
N TRP A 147 -25.21 -17.69 26.27
CA TRP A 147 -26.37 -17.52 25.43
C TRP A 147 -27.36 -18.68 25.67
N ASP A 148 -28.65 -18.40 25.68
CA ASP A 148 -29.60 -19.43 25.28
C ASP A 148 -29.53 -19.63 23.77
N LYS A 149 -29.82 -20.86 23.32
CA LYS A 149 -29.60 -21.24 21.89
C LYS A 149 -30.39 -20.38 20.91
N GLU A 150 -31.65 -20.04 21.23
CA GLU A 150 -32.51 -19.25 20.35
C GLU A 150 -31.98 -17.80 20.20
N SER A 151 -31.62 -17.17 21.32
CA SER A 151 -31.04 -15.83 21.31
C SER A 151 -29.69 -15.82 20.60
N PHE A 152 -28.87 -16.87 20.73
CA PHE A 152 -27.63 -17.02 20.00
C PHE A 152 -27.88 -17.09 18.50
N GLU A 153 -28.76 -17.96 18.05
CA GLU A 153 -29.06 -18.12 16.62
C GLU A 153 -29.56 -16.83 15.99
N TYR A 154 -30.45 -16.09 16.67
CA TYR A 154 -30.93 -14.79 16.21
C TYR A 154 -29.83 -13.74 16.13
N HIS A 155 -29.02 -13.63 17.19
CA HIS A 155 -27.90 -12.70 17.21
C HIS A 155 -26.85 -13.05 16.14
N ASN A 156 -26.48 -14.32 16.05
CA ASN A 156 -25.51 -14.82 15.11
C ASN A 156 -25.96 -14.60 13.66
N THR A 157 -27.22 -14.82 13.35
CA THR A 157 -27.75 -14.57 12.00
C THR A 157 -27.58 -13.12 11.59
N LYS A 158 -27.84 -12.16 12.48
CA LYS A 158 -27.62 -10.73 12.21
C LYS A 158 -26.14 -10.39 12.02
N GLU A 159 -25.31 -10.92 12.90
CA GLU A 159 -23.86 -10.67 12.85
C GLU A 159 -23.26 -11.26 11.57
N MET A 160 -23.64 -12.48 11.19
CA MET A 160 -23.19 -13.12 9.96
C MET A 160 -23.68 -12.38 8.71
N LEU A 161 -24.93 -11.90 8.71
CA LEU A 161 -25.44 -11.09 7.61
C LEU A 161 -24.61 -9.83 7.39
N LEU A 162 -24.31 -9.09 8.47
CA LEU A 162 -23.45 -7.90 8.39
C LEU A 162 -22.05 -8.26 7.87
N TRP A 163 -21.49 -9.37 8.35
CA TRP A 163 -20.19 -9.86 7.92
C TRP A 163 -20.19 -10.22 6.43
N TYR A 164 -21.22 -10.93 5.93
CA TYR A 164 -21.34 -11.29 4.51
C TYR A 164 -21.49 -10.07 3.62
N VAL A 165 -22.30 -9.07 4.02
CA VAL A 165 -22.43 -7.81 3.30
C VAL A 165 -21.11 -7.07 3.24
N PHE A 166 -20.38 -7.01 4.37
CA PHE A 166 -19.07 -6.39 4.43
C PHE A 166 -18.05 -7.10 3.52
N MET A 167 -17.93 -8.44 3.63
CA MET A 167 -16.99 -9.20 2.80
C MET A 167 -17.38 -9.17 1.32
N GLY A 168 -18.67 -9.22 1.01
CA GLY A 168 -19.17 -9.07 -0.36
C GLY A 168 -18.80 -7.70 -0.95
N SER A 169 -18.90 -6.63 -0.16
CA SER A 169 -18.47 -5.30 -0.58
C SER A 169 -16.95 -5.22 -0.81
N LEU A 170 -16.13 -5.84 0.06
CA LEU A 170 -14.68 -5.92 -0.13
C LEU A 170 -14.31 -6.68 -1.40
N VAL A 171 -14.96 -7.81 -1.68
CA VAL A 171 -14.77 -8.57 -2.93
C VAL A 171 -15.12 -7.70 -4.12
N PHE A 172 -16.29 -7.04 -4.10
CA PHE A 172 -16.73 -6.16 -5.18
C PHE A 172 -15.72 -5.05 -5.46
N PHE A 173 -15.28 -4.31 -4.43
CA PHE A 173 -14.31 -3.23 -4.60
C PHE A 173 -12.92 -3.75 -5.02
N THR A 174 -12.53 -4.94 -4.57
CA THR A 174 -11.29 -5.59 -5.02
C THR A 174 -11.35 -5.87 -6.52
N LEU A 175 -12.41 -6.51 -7.00
CA LEU A 175 -12.60 -6.80 -8.43
C LEU A 175 -12.68 -5.52 -9.25
N LEU A 176 -13.43 -4.51 -8.78
CA LEU A 176 -13.54 -3.21 -9.44
C LEU A 176 -12.18 -2.51 -9.54
N SER A 177 -11.38 -2.53 -8.46
CA SER A 177 -10.05 -1.93 -8.46
C SER A 177 -9.06 -2.69 -9.37
N MET A 178 -9.16 -4.03 -9.44
CA MET A 178 -8.37 -4.85 -10.37
C MET A 178 -8.73 -4.56 -11.82
N LEU A 179 -10.01 -4.46 -12.13
CA LEU A 179 -10.49 -4.10 -13.46
C LEU A 179 -10.01 -2.71 -13.87
N THR A 180 -10.12 -1.73 -12.98
CA THR A 180 -9.63 -0.36 -13.20
C THR A 180 -8.12 -0.34 -13.42
N ALA A 181 -7.36 -1.08 -12.63
CA ALA A 181 -5.91 -1.20 -12.78
C ALA A 181 -5.51 -1.82 -14.13
N PHE A 182 -6.27 -2.81 -14.57
CA PHE A 182 -6.06 -3.46 -15.88
C PHE A 182 -6.38 -2.52 -17.04
N LEU A 183 -7.54 -1.84 -17.01
CA LEU A 183 -7.99 -0.93 -18.08
C LEU A 183 -7.11 0.31 -18.20
N LEU A 184 -6.76 0.94 -17.08
CA LEU A 184 -6.03 2.20 -17.07
C LEU A 184 -4.52 2.02 -17.22
N LYS A 185 -3.98 0.81 -17.02
CA LYS A 185 -2.54 0.47 -17.08
C LYS A 185 -1.66 1.41 -16.23
N ASN A 186 -2.22 2.04 -15.21
CA ASN A 186 -1.53 2.99 -14.35
C ASN A 186 -0.95 2.28 -13.12
N LYS A 187 0.30 2.61 -12.77
CA LYS A 187 1.01 2.02 -11.62
C LYS A 187 0.26 2.26 -10.29
N LEU A 188 -0.26 3.47 -10.08
CA LEU A 188 -0.98 3.80 -8.84
C LEU A 188 -2.19 2.90 -8.63
N PHE A 189 -3.02 2.68 -9.68
CA PHE A 189 -4.18 1.80 -9.59
C PHE A 189 -3.79 0.34 -9.30
N ARG A 190 -2.65 -0.13 -9.81
CA ARG A 190 -2.13 -1.47 -9.50
C ARG A 190 -1.75 -1.62 -8.02
N TYR A 191 -1.08 -0.62 -7.44
CA TYR A 191 -0.72 -0.65 -6.02
C TYR A 191 -1.95 -0.51 -5.12
N TYR A 192 -2.93 0.30 -5.52
CA TYR A 192 -4.21 0.40 -4.81
C TYR A 192 -5.00 -0.91 -4.85
N SER A 193 -5.10 -1.54 -6.01
CA SER A 193 -5.74 -2.84 -6.18
C SER A 193 -5.07 -3.93 -5.32
N PHE A 194 -3.75 -3.96 -5.32
CA PHE A 194 -3.00 -4.87 -4.45
C PHE A 194 -3.27 -4.62 -2.97
N PHE A 195 -3.32 -3.36 -2.56
CA PHE A 195 -3.61 -2.97 -1.19
C PHE A 195 -5.02 -3.39 -0.75
N ILE A 196 -6.06 -3.13 -1.56
CA ILE A 196 -7.44 -3.59 -1.25
C ILE A 196 -7.51 -5.13 -1.19
N PHE A 197 -6.82 -5.82 -2.09
CA PHE A 197 -6.76 -7.29 -2.06
C PHE A 197 -6.14 -7.80 -0.74
N ILE A 198 -5.10 -7.16 -0.26
CA ILE A 198 -4.51 -7.51 1.05
C ILE A 198 -5.47 -7.20 2.20
N ILE A 199 -6.26 -6.10 2.14
CA ILE A 199 -7.32 -5.82 3.12
C ILE A 199 -8.37 -6.94 3.12
N LEU A 200 -8.80 -7.40 1.96
CA LEU A 200 -9.74 -8.52 1.83
C LEU A 200 -9.17 -9.79 2.51
N CYS A 201 -7.94 -10.17 2.15
CA CYS A 201 -7.25 -11.32 2.75
C CYS A 201 -7.08 -11.17 4.28
N TYR A 202 -6.69 -9.97 4.73
CA TYR A 202 -6.53 -9.67 6.16
C TYR A 202 -7.83 -9.91 6.93
N ASN A 203 -8.95 -9.35 6.47
CA ASN A 203 -10.23 -9.53 7.15
C ASN A 203 -10.69 -10.99 7.11
N PHE A 204 -10.49 -11.70 6.02
CA PHE A 204 -10.87 -13.10 5.87
C PHE A 204 -10.07 -14.04 6.78
N ILE A 205 -8.76 -13.78 6.93
CA ILE A 205 -7.87 -14.57 7.81
C ILE A 205 -8.14 -14.24 9.28
N THR A 206 -8.20 -12.96 9.64
CA THR A 206 -8.35 -12.54 11.04
C THR A 206 -9.74 -12.78 11.63
N SER A 207 -10.75 -12.98 10.80
CA SER A 207 -12.09 -13.38 11.25
C SER A 207 -12.23 -14.88 11.54
N GLY A 208 -11.22 -15.70 11.18
CA GLY A 208 -11.25 -17.15 11.35
C GLY A 208 -11.99 -17.92 10.24
N PHE A 209 -12.59 -17.21 9.27
CA PHE A 209 -13.33 -17.86 8.17
C PHE A 209 -12.41 -18.63 7.22
N SER A 210 -11.19 -18.14 7.01
CA SER A 210 -10.21 -18.85 6.18
C SER A 210 -9.86 -20.23 6.76
N PHE A 211 -9.67 -20.30 8.08
CA PHE A 211 -9.44 -21.56 8.77
C PHE A 211 -10.67 -22.47 8.74
N ALA A 212 -11.86 -21.89 8.87
CA ALA A 212 -13.10 -22.66 8.83
C ALA A 212 -13.40 -23.29 7.46
N PHE A 213 -13.13 -22.58 6.34
CA PHE A 213 -13.64 -22.98 5.03
C PHE A 213 -12.58 -23.38 4.00
N ILE A 214 -11.33 -22.88 4.12
CA ILE A 214 -10.28 -23.16 3.11
C ILE A 214 -9.30 -24.23 3.56
N TYR A 215 -8.86 -24.20 4.82
CA TYR A 215 -7.84 -25.11 5.34
C TYR A 215 -8.16 -25.61 6.77
N PRO A 216 -9.34 -26.23 7.03
CA PRO A 216 -9.84 -26.51 8.38
C PRO A 216 -8.94 -27.44 9.21
N ASP A 217 -8.14 -28.28 8.57
CA ASP A 217 -7.29 -29.25 9.26
C ASP A 217 -5.79 -28.91 9.16
N ASN A 218 -5.44 -27.82 8.46
CA ASN A 218 -4.05 -27.42 8.30
C ASN A 218 -3.68 -26.28 9.28
N ILE A 219 -3.33 -26.69 10.50
CA ILE A 219 -2.94 -25.79 11.58
C ILE A 219 -1.70 -24.97 11.20
N TRP A 220 -0.70 -25.60 10.57
CA TRP A 220 0.52 -24.91 10.15
C TRP A 220 0.23 -23.78 9.18
N LEU A 221 -0.64 -23.99 8.19
CA LEU A 221 -1.02 -22.97 7.22
C LEU A 221 -1.81 -21.83 7.89
N ASN A 222 -2.67 -22.15 8.88
CA ASN A 222 -3.40 -21.14 9.66
C ASN A 222 -2.43 -20.21 10.41
N ASP A 223 -1.45 -20.77 11.11
CA ASP A 223 -0.44 -20.00 11.84
C ASP A 223 0.39 -19.13 10.91
N LEU A 224 0.85 -19.73 9.81
CA LEU A 224 1.67 -19.05 8.80
C LEU A 224 0.94 -17.85 8.20
N LEU A 225 -0.29 -18.03 7.72
CA LEU A 225 -1.06 -16.97 7.07
C LEU A 225 -1.41 -15.84 8.04
N ARG A 226 -1.76 -16.18 9.28
CA ARG A 226 -2.02 -15.19 10.34
C ARG A 226 -0.78 -14.35 10.66
N PHE A 227 0.40 -14.97 10.65
CA PHE A 227 1.65 -14.27 10.86
C PHE A 227 2.01 -13.36 9.66
N LEU A 228 1.85 -13.86 8.43
CA LEU A 228 2.25 -13.17 7.22
C LEU A 228 1.35 -11.99 6.85
N ILE A 229 0.06 -12.08 7.16
CA ILE A 229 -0.92 -11.11 6.61
C ILE A 229 -0.69 -9.69 7.11
N LEU A 230 -0.26 -9.50 8.35
CA LEU A 230 -0.04 -8.18 8.94
C LEU A 230 1.21 -7.47 8.38
N PRO A 231 2.38 -8.13 8.23
CA PRO A 231 3.51 -7.59 7.48
C PRO A 231 3.17 -7.26 6.02
N LEU A 232 2.42 -8.13 5.33
CA LEU A 232 1.99 -7.89 3.96
C LEU A 232 1.07 -6.68 3.84
N PHE A 233 0.18 -6.49 4.82
CA PHE A 233 -0.64 -5.27 4.93
C PHE A 233 0.25 -4.03 5.05
N GLY A 234 1.23 -4.03 5.95
CA GLY A 234 2.17 -2.92 6.11
C GLY A 234 2.96 -2.61 4.83
N ILE A 235 3.48 -3.63 4.14
CA ILE A 235 4.18 -3.47 2.86
C ILE A 235 3.26 -2.88 1.80
N SER A 236 2.05 -3.42 1.64
CA SER A 236 1.09 -2.96 0.62
C SER A 236 0.66 -1.51 0.87
N TYR A 237 0.43 -1.14 2.13
CA TYR A 237 0.14 0.23 2.56
C TYR A 237 1.25 1.22 2.20
N LEU A 238 2.50 0.88 2.52
CA LEU A 238 3.67 1.73 2.22
C LEU A 238 3.88 1.89 0.71
N LEU A 239 3.74 0.81 -0.06
CA LEU A 239 3.85 0.84 -1.52
C LEU A 239 2.75 1.70 -2.14
N PHE A 240 1.52 1.56 -1.67
CA PHE A 240 0.41 2.39 -2.12
C PHE A 240 0.66 3.88 -1.79
N THR A 241 0.97 4.21 -0.53
CA THR A 241 1.21 5.59 -0.06
C THR A 241 2.34 6.25 -0.85
N LYS A 242 3.45 5.54 -1.07
CA LYS A 242 4.58 6.00 -1.89
C LYS A 242 4.14 6.45 -3.28
N HIS A 243 3.30 5.64 -3.95
CA HIS A 243 2.87 5.93 -5.31
C HIS A 243 1.73 6.94 -5.36
N TYR A 244 0.90 7.00 -4.32
CA TYR A 244 -0.19 7.97 -4.22
C TYR A 244 0.32 9.41 -4.16
N PHE A 245 1.37 9.66 -3.39
CA PHE A 245 1.96 10.99 -3.25
C PHE A 245 3.06 11.31 -4.28
N GLU A 246 3.62 10.34 -5.01
CA GLU A 246 4.65 10.50 -6.06
C GLU A 246 5.93 11.27 -5.61
N ILE A 247 6.24 11.34 -4.31
CA ILE A 247 7.16 12.33 -3.73
C ILE A 247 8.56 11.76 -3.46
N TYR A 248 8.77 10.50 -3.71
CA TYR A 248 10.03 9.81 -3.44
C TYR A 248 11.29 10.44 -4.07
N ARG A 249 11.12 11.39 -5.02
CA ARG A 249 12.24 12.13 -5.62
C ARG A 249 12.55 13.47 -4.95
N ALA A 250 11.61 14.04 -4.20
CA ALA A 250 11.74 15.37 -3.61
C ALA A 250 12.25 15.37 -2.15
N PHE A 251 12.14 14.24 -1.45
CA PHE A 251 12.44 14.15 -0.01
C PHE A 251 13.25 12.88 0.30
N PRO A 252 14.60 12.93 0.24
CA PRO A 252 15.47 11.76 0.40
C PRO A 252 15.31 11.06 1.77
N PHE A 253 15.03 11.83 2.84
CA PHE A 253 14.78 11.25 4.16
C PHE A 253 13.50 10.40 4.18
N MET A 254 12.44 10.87 3.55
CA MET A 254 11.18 10.11 3.44
C MET A 254 11.34 8.87 2.55
N GLU A 255 12.20 8.92 1.53
CA GLU A 255 12.52 7.75 0.72
C GLU A 255 13.24 6.66 1.53
N LEU A 256 14.09 7.04 2.49
CA LEU A 256 14.77 6.09 3.36
C LEU A 256 13.77 5.26 4.18
N PHE A 257 12.74 5.90 4.75
CA PHE A 257 11.68 5.18 5.48
C PHE A 257 10.95 4.17 4.61
N VAL A 258 10.63 4.53 3.37
CA VAL A 258 9.98 3.60 2.42
C VAL A 258 10.86 2.40 2.06
N LYS A 259 12.18 2.50 2.21
CA LYS A 259 13.11 1.38 2.00
C LYS A 259 13.28 0.54 3.26
N ILE A 260 13.40 1.18 4.42
CA ILE A 260 13.68 0.50 5.70
C ILE A 260 12.45 -0.24 6.24
N LEU A 261 11.27 0.40 6.29
CA LEU A 261 10.10 -0.22 6.88
C LEU A 261 9.66 -1.53 6.18
N PRO A 262 9.57 -1.60 4.83
CA PRO A 262 9.31 -2.86 4.15
C PRO A 262 10.39 -3.92 4.39
N LEU A 263 11.67 -3.51 4.53
CA LEU A 263 12.76 -4.44 4.85
C LEU A 263 12.56 -5.07 6.23
N ILE A 264 12.15 -4.29 7.24
CA ILE A 264 11.81 -4.82 8.57
C ILE A 264 10.67 -5.84 8.44
N PHE A 265 9.60 -5.54 7.71
CA PHE A 265 8.51 -6.49 7.48
C PHE A 265 8.98 -7.76 6.77
N ILE A 266 9.85 -7.65 5.76
CA ILE A 266 10.42 -8.81 5.05
C ILE A 266 11.27 -9.65 6.01
N ILE A 267 12.10 -9.04 6.85
CA ILE A 267 12.89 -9.74 7.86
C ILE A 267 11.98 -10.49 8.83
N LEU A 268 10.91 -9.86 9.32
CA LEU A 268 9.92 -10.51 10.18
C LEU A 268 9.26 -11.70 9.48
N ILE A 269 8.91 -11.58 8.20
CA ILE A 269 8.39 -12.68 7.38
C ILE A 269 9.39 -13.83 7.31
N CYS A 270 10.66 -13.54 7.01
CA CYS A 270 11.71 -14.56 6.93
C CYS A 270 11.92 -15.26 8.28
N ILE A 271 11.93 -14.52 9.38
CA ILE A 271 12.02 -15.08 10.73
C ILE A 271 10.83 -16.03 10.99
N GLY A 272 9.61 -15.60 10.62
CA GLY A 272 8.41 -16.44 10.77
C GLY A 272 8.44 -17.73 9.99
N LEU A 273 8.95 -17.69 8.77
CA LEU A 273 9.07 -18.87 7.90
C LEU A 273 10.13 -19.86 8.37
N ILE A 274 11.26 -19.36 8.90
CA ILE A 274 12.41 -20.20 9.28
C ILE A 274 12.24 -20.79 10.69
N PHE A 275 11.68 -19.99 11.61
CA PHE A 275 11.68 -20.30 13.04
C PHE A 275 10.27 -20.46 13.62
N ASN A 276 9.34 -21.05 12.87
CA ASN A 276 7.94 -21.16 13.27
C ASN A 276 7.77 -21.76 14.69
N ASP A 277 8.54 -22.81 15.02
CA ASP A 277 8.48 -23.46 16.35
C ASP A 277 9.14 -22.62 17.46
N VAL A 278 10.16 -21.82 17.13
CA VAL A 278 10.88 -20.94 18.07
C VAL A 278 10.10 -19.63 18.27
N LEU A 279 9.27 -19.24 17.32
CA LEU A 279 8.46 -18.02 17.36
C LEU A 279 7.51 -17.98 18.56
N LEU A 280 7.02 -19.12 19.04
CA LEU A 280 6.20 -19.17 20.24
C LEU A 280 6.92 -18.61 21.47
N SER A 281 8.20 -18.89 21.62
CA SER A 281 9.01 -18.37 22.73
C SER A 281 9.30 -16.87 22.63
N TYR A 282 9.38 -16.34 21.39
CA TYR A 282 9.65 -14.92 21.10
C TYR A 282 8.46 -14.17 20.53
N ALA A 283 7.26 -14.71 20.64
CA ALA A 283 6.05 -14.15 20.05
C ALA A 283 5.78 -12.71 20.54
N ILE A 284 5.94 -12.44 21.84
CA ILE A 284 5.71 -11.09 22.40
C ILE A 284 6.65 -10.05 21.80
N PRO A 285 7.99 -10.23 21.78
CA PRO A 285 8.89 -9.30 21.11
C PRO A 285 8.58 -9.10 19.63
N VAL A 286 8.29 -10.16 18.88
CA VAL A 286 8.01 -10.09 17.45
C VAL A 286 6.71 -9.31 17.18
N VAL A 287 5.66 -9.59 17.91
CA VAL A 287 4.37 -8.87 17.81
C VAL A 287 4.55 -7.40 18.18
N SER A 288 5.33 -7.10 19.23
CA SER A 288 5.62 -5.73 19.64
C SER A 288 6.39 -4.96 18.55
N VAL A 289 7.41 -5.55 17.94
CA VAL A 289 8.15 -4.95 16.82
C VAL A 289 7.22 -4.69 15.64
N LEU A 290 6.31 -5.62 15.34
CA LEU A 290 5.34 -5.49 14.26
C LEU A 290 4.41 -4.27 14.48
N TYR A 291 3.83 -4.12 15.68
CA TYR A 291 2.98 -2.97 16.00
C TYR A 291 3.76 -1.65 15.97
N VAL A 292 4.97 -1.61 16.53
CA VAL A 292 5.85 -0.42 16.48
C VAL A 292 6.13 -0.02 15.04
N THR A 293 6.39 -1.00 14.15
CA THR A 293 6.65 -0.75 12.72
C THR A 293 5.41 -0.22 12.01
N LEU A 294 4.21 -0.73 12.33
CA LEU A 294 2.95 -0.21 11.78
C LEU A 294 2.66 1.21 12.26
N ILE A 295 2.90 1.51 13.53
CA ILE A 295 2.76 2.87 14.09
C ILE A 295 3.76 3.81 13.40
N ALA A 296 5.00 3.36 13.20
CA ALA A 296 6.01 4.13 12.48
C ALA A 296 5.60 4.40 11.02
N ALA A 297 4.98 3.43 10.34
CA ALA A 297 4.45 3.60 8.99
C ALA A 297 3.29 4.62 8.94
N ALA A 298 2.39 4.58 9.92
CA ALA A 298 1.30 5.57 10.06
C ALA A 298 1.85 6.97 10.35
N GLY A 299 2.80 7.09 11.30
CA GLY A 299 3.47 8.35 11.63
C GLY A 299 4.25 8.93 10.45
N TRP A 300 4.94 8.07 9.69
CA TRP A 300 5.63 8.47 8.46
C TRP A 300 4.65 9.06 7.43
N SER A 301 3.50 8.44 7.21
CA SER A 301 2.50 8.95 6.26
C SER A 301 1.89 10.28 6.70
N ILE A 302 1.69 10.50 8.00
CA ILE A 302 1.26 11.79 8.55
C ILE A 302 2.34 12.85 8.31
N GLY A 303 3.61 12.55 8.60
CA GLY A 303 4.74 13.43 8.34
C GLY A 303 4.87 13.80 6.86
N LEU A 304 4.66 12.80 5.97
CA LEU A 304 4.63 13.02 4.53
C LEU A 304 3.51 14.00 4.14
N ILE A 305 2.31 13.86 4.69
CA ILE A 305 1.18 14.76 4.43
C ILE A 305 1.52 16.19 4.78
N PHE A 306 2.13 16.46 5.94
CA PHE A 306 2.55 17.81 6.32
C PHE A 306 3.54 18.42 5.32
N GLN A 307 4.49 17.64 4.82
CA GLN A 307 5.48 18.13 3.84
C GLN A 307 4.86 18.47 2.49
N VAL A 308 3.84 17.72 2.07
CA VAL A 308 3.23 17.89 0.75
C VAL A 308 1.97 18.73 0.76
N TRP A 309 1.53 19.18 1.94
CA TRP A 309 0.27 19.89 2.14
C TRP A 309 0.05 21.04 1.17
N HIS A 310 1.06 21.90 0.99
CA HIS A 310 0.95 23.08 0.11
C HIS A 310 0.79 22.72 -1.36
N ARG A 311 1.39 21.60 -1.81
CA ARG A 311 1.36 21.17 -3.23
C ARG A 311 0.19 20.27 -3.55
N LEU A 312 -0.21 19.39 -2.61
CA LEU A 312 -1.17 18.30 -2.83
C LEU A 312 -2.32 18.32 -1.80
N ARG A 313 -2.80 19.50 -1.42
CA ARG A 313 -3.81 19.68 -0.36
C ARG A 313 -5.00 18.73 -0.53
N ASN A 314 -5.61 18.69 -1.70
CA ASN A 314 -6.78 17.86 -1.92
C ASN A 314 -6.46 16.35 -1.79
N ARG A 315 -5.33 15.89 -2.33
CA ARG A 315 -4.89 14.49 -2.17
C ARG A 315 -4.63 14.16 -0.70
N SER A 316 -4.00 15.08 0.03
CA SER A 316 -3.73 14.94 1.46
C SER A 316 -5.02 14.85 2.29
N LEU A 317 -6.03 15.66 1.97
CA LEU A 317 -7.34 15.62 2.64
C LEU A 317 -8.07 14.30 2.39
N PHE A 318 -8.12 13.82 1.14
CA PHE A 318 -8.72 12.50 0.84
C PHE A 318 -8.00 11.38 1.58
N PHE A 319 -6.67 11.39 1.60
CA PHE A 319 -5.88 10.38 2.30
C PHE A 319 -6.11 10.43 3.81
N LEU A 320 -6.04 11.61 4.45
CA LEU A 320 -6.30 11.77 5.87
C LEU A 320 -7.68 11.27 6.26
N PHE A 321 -8.70 11.67 5.50
CA PHE A 321 -10.07 11.26 5.80
C PHE A 321 -10.27 9.76 5.57
N ALA A 322 -9.70 9.19 4.51
CA ALA A 322 -9.76 7.76 4.23
C ALA A 322 -9.15 6.92 5.35
N PHE A 323 -7.93 7.26 5.77
CA PHE A 323 -7.17 6.47 6.75
C PHE A 323 -7.43 6.83 8.21
N SER A 324 -8.19 7.90 8.50
CA SER A 324 -8.49 8.32 9.88
C SER A 324 -9.14 7.21 10.71
N GLY A 325 -10.10 6.50 10.14
CA GLY A 325 -10.76 5.36 10.80
C GLY A 325 -9.77 4.23 11.11
N ASN A 326 -8.92 3.87 10.18
CA ASN A 326 -7.92 2.81 10.37
C ASN A 326 -6.83 3.19 11.38
N ILE A 327 -6.43 4.46 11.45
CA ILE A 327 -5.51 4.95 12.49
C ILE A 327 -6.15 4.84 13.87
N LEU A 328 -7.42 5.23 14.02
CA LEU A 328 -8.15 5.08 15.28
C LEU A 328 -8.29 3.62 15.69
N VAL A 329 -8.61 2.72 14.75
CA VAL A 329 -8.68 1.27 15.00
C VAL A 329 -7.31 0.71 15.37
N LEU A 330 -6.22 1.15 14.73
CA LEU A 330 -4.85 0.74 15.09
C LEU A 330 -4.53 1.14 16.53
N ILE A 331 -4.79 2.38 16.92
CA ILE A 331 -4.59 2.86 18.29
C ILE A 331 -5.42 2.03 19.28
N PHE A 332 -6.70 1.81 18.96
CA PHE A 332 -7.58 0.98 19.79
C PHE A 332 -7.04 -0.45 19.95
N ASN A 333 -6.62 -1.09 18.86
CA ASN A 333 -6.04 -2.43 18.91
C ASN A 333 -4.76 -2.48 19.75
N VAL A 334 -3.87 -1.51 19.59
CA VAL A 334 -2.65 -1.41 20.41
C VAL A 334 -3.01 -1.29 21.90
N LEU A 335 -3.94 -0.41 22.25
CA LEU A 335 -4.36 -0.24 23.65
C LEU A 335 -5.00 -1.51 24.21
N THR A 336 -5.77 -2.25 23.41
CA THR A 336 -6.35 -3.53 23.83
C THR A 336 -5.30 -4.64 23.96
N GLU A 337 -4.31 -4.70 23.06
CA GLU A 337 -3.22 -5.68 23.14
C GLU A 337 -2.36 -5.48 24.40
N PHE A 338 -2.16 -4.24 24.82
CA PHE A 338 -1.47 -3.92 26.08
C PHE A 338 -2.37 -3.99 27.32
N GLY A 339 -3.65 -4.37 27.17
CA GLY A 339 -4.59 -4.51 28.28
C GLY A 339 -5.05 -3.18 28.89
N LEU A 340 -4.85 -2.06 28.20
CA LEU A 340 -5.25 -0.72 28.64
C LEU A 340 -6.74 -0.43 28.35
N LEU A 341 -7.29 -1.05 27.31
CA LEU A 341 -8.71 -0.99 26.95
C LEU A 341 -9.28 -2.41 26.82
N GLU A 342 -10.60 -2.52 27.00
CA GLU A 342 -11.32 -3.77 26.78
C GLU A 342 -11.86 -3.86 25.36
N LYS A 343 -11.66 -5.03 24.73
CA LYS A 343 -12.18 -5.30 23.38
C LYS A 343 -13.71 -5.30 23.34
N SER A 344 -14.37 -5.59 24.45
CA SER A 344 -15.81 -5.55 24.62
C SER A 344 -16.42 -4.14 24.53
N PHE A 345 -15.59 -3.09 24.53
CA PHE A 345 -16.06 -1.71 24.39
C PHE A 345 -16.80 -1.45 23.07
N PHE A 346 -16.40 -2.12 21.99
CA PHE A 346 -17.11 -2.05 20.72
C PHE A 346 -17.90 -3.33 20.48
N ARG A 347 -19.21 -3.20 20.36
CA ARG A 347 -20.12 -4.30 20.01
C ARG A 347 -19.91 -4.83 18.60
N PHE A 348 -19.52 -3.92 17.66
CA PHE A 348 -19.17 -4.25 16.29
C PHE A 348 -17.64 -4.17 16.12
N ASN A 349 -17.11 -4.97 15.20
CA ASN A 349 -15.70 -4.85 14.87
C ASN A 349 -15.46 -3.51 14.15
N PRO A 350 -14.81 -2.51 14.80
CA PRO A 350 -14.69 -1.16 14.25
C PRO A 350 -13.88 -1.12 12.94
N ILE A 351 -13.10 -2.18 12.68
CA ILE A 351 -12.32 -2.30 11.44
C ILE A 351 -13.21 -2.37 10.19
N PHE A 352 -14.45 -2.89 10.30
CA PHE A 352 -15.37 -2.96 9.17
C PHE A 352 -15.76 -1.56 8.69
N ILE A 353 -16.13 -0.69 9.63
CA ILE A 353 -16.50 0.70 9.33
C ILE A 353 -15.30 1.47 8.78
N ALA A 354 -14.13 1.29 9.39
CA ALA A 354 -12.90 1.95 8.97
C ALA A 354 -12.49 1.53 7.54
N ASN A 355 -12.56 0.25 7.21
CA ASN A 355 -12.22 -0.25 5.88
C ASN A 355 -13.22 0.21 4.81
N ILE A 356 -14.54 0.23 5.11
CA ILE A 356 -15.54 0.76 4.17
C ILE A 356 -15.31 2.24 3.94
N GLN A 357 -15.10 3.04 5.02
CA GLN A 357 -14.77 4.45 4.92
C GLN A 357 -13.55 4.67 4.03
N GLU A 358 -12.47 3.94 4.28
CA GLU A 358 -11.24 4.03 3.51
C GLU A 358 -11.49 3.77 2.02
N ILE A 359 -12.11 2.64 1.69
CA ILE A 359 -12.32 2.22 0.31
C ILE A 359 -13.21 3.23 -0.44
N VAL A 360 -14.31 3.67 0.16
CA VAL A 360 -15.22 4.62 -0.46
C VAL A 360 -14.51 5.96 -0.71
N VAL A 361 -13.86 6.51 0.31
CA VAL A 361 -13.18 7.81 0.22
C VAL A 361 -12.01 7.74 -0.78
N MET A 362 -11.21 6.66 -0.72
CA MET A 362 -10.08 6.50 -1.65
C MET A 362 -10.55 6.27 -3.10
N THR A 363 -11.64 5.53 -3.31
CA THR A 363 -12.21 5.34 -4.66
C THR A 363 -12.64 6.69 -5.25
N ILE A 364 -13.29 7.54 -4.47
CA ILE A 364 -13.64 8.91 -4.86
C ILE A 364 -12.38 9.74 -5.13
N GLY A 365 -11.40 9.71 -4.23
CA GLY A 365 -10.13 10.41 -4.38
C GLY A 365 -9.35 9.98 -5.63
N MET A 366 -9.35 8.68 -5.94
CA MET A 366 -8.74 8.10 -7.14
C MET A 366 -9.45 8.53 -8.43
N TYR A 367 -10.79 8.65 -8.39
CA TYR A 367 -11.56 9.18 -9.51
C TYR A 367 -11.17 10.62 -9.84
N PHE A 368 -11.11 11.50 -8.84
CA PHE A 368 -10.65 12.89 -9.04
C PHE A 368 -9.20 12.97 -9.53
N TYR A 369 -8.32 12.12 -8.97
CA TYR A 369 -6.94 12.01 -9.44
C TYR A 369 -6.86 11.62 -10.92
N PHE A 370 -7.63 10.64 -11.32
CA PHE A 370 -7.67 10.16 -12.71
C PHE A 370 -8.17 11.23 -13.68
N ASN A 371 -9.27 11.90 -13.34
CA ASN A 371 -9.80 12.98 -14.17
C ASN A 371 -8.78 14.10 -14.37
N ARG A 372 -8.11 14.52 -13.29
CA ARG A 372 -7.07 15.54 -13.38
C ARG A 372 -5.91 15.13 -14.30
N ILE A 373 -5.45 13.88 -14.19
CA ILE A 373 -4.38 13.39 -15.08
C ILE A 373 -4.85 13.34 -16.54
N ASN A 374 -6.09 12.96 -16.79
CA ASN A 374 -6.63 12.95 -18.14
C ASN A 374 -6.75 14.36 -18.73
N GLU A 375 -7.18 15.33 -17.95
CA GLU A 375 -7.23 16.74 -18.34
C GLU A 375 -5.80 17.26 -18.68
N GLU A 376 -4.84 16.98 -17.80
CA GLU A 376 -3.44 17.35 -18.03
C GLU A 376 -2.84 16.71 -19.29
N ARG A 377 -3.12 15.40 -19.49
CA ARG A 377 -2.70 14.69 -20.72
C ARG A 377 -3.38 15.24 -21.98
N ALA A 378 -4.65 15.58 -21.90
CA ALA A 378 -5.39 16.17 -23.01
C ALA A 378 -4.81 17.56 -23.35
N TYR A 379 -4.50 18.36 -22.34
CA TYR A 379 -3.85 19.66 -22.51
C TYR A 379 -2.48 19.53 -23.19
N LEU A 380 -1.60 18.67 -22.66
CA LEU A 380 -0.27 18.42 -23.22
C LEU A 380 -0.33 17.86 -24.66
N LYS A 381 -1.33 17.01 -24.94
CA LYS A 381 -1.56 16.50 -26.30
C LYS A 381 -1.98 17.61 -27.25
N LYS A 382 -2.83 18.54 -26.80
CA LYS A 382 -3.26 19.70 -27.60
C LYS A 382 -2.08 20.63 -27.89
N GLU A 383 -1.26 20.94 -26.87
CA GLU A 383 -0.06 21.76 -27.00
C GLU A 383 0.93 21.11 -27.97
N LYS A 384 1.19 19.80 -27.84
CA LYS A 384 2.05 19.06 -28.76
C LYS A 384 1.55 19.10 -30.21
N ASN A 385 0.23 18.99 -30.42
CA ASN A 385 -0.35 19.09 -31.76
C ASN A 385 -0.21 20.50 -32.32
N GLN A 386 -0.46 21.53 -31.51
CA GLN A 386 -0.25 22.93 -31.93
C GLN A 386 1.21 23.21 -32.34
N LEU A 387 2.17 22.71 -31.56
CA LEU A 387 3.59 22.81 -31.89
C LEU A 387 3.91 22.10 -33.21
N LYS A 388 3.34 20.92 -33.43
CA LYS A 388 3.51 20.17 -34.66
C LYS A 388 2.90 20.88 -35.89
N ASP A 389 1.71 21.46 -35.71
CA ASP A 389 1.03 22.22 -36.78
C ASP A 389 1.81 23.50 -37.11
N SER A 390 2.35 24.23 -36.12
CA SER A 390 3.20 25.38 -36.32
C SER A 390 4.51 25.02 -37.02
N GLU A 391 5.09 23.85 -36.71
CA GLU A 391 6.28 23.32 -37.39
C GLU A 391 6.00 23.01 -38.88
N ILE A 392 4.83 22.41 -39.17
CA ILE A 392 4.40 22.13 -40.55
C ILE A 392 4.21 23.44 -41.31
N GLN A 393 3.50 24.42 -40.74
CA GLN A 393 3.29 25.73 -41.36
C GLN A 393 4.61 26.44 -41.62
N PHE A 394 5.55 26.39 -40.67
CA PHE A 394 6.89 26.96 -40.86
C PHE A 394 7.66 26.28 -41.99
N LYS A 395 7.61 24.95 -42.11
CA LYS A 395 8.19 24.21 -43.22
C LYS A 395 7.56 24.57 -44.57
N GLU A 396 6.25 24.79 -44.62
CA GLU A 396 5.55 25.25 -45.84
C GLU A 396 5.93 26.66 -46.21
N GLN A 397 6.02 27.59 -45.26
CA GLN A 397 6.50 28.96 -45.55
C GLN A 397 7.92 28.96 -46.11
N ILE A 398 8.80 28.15 -45.58
CA ILE A 398 10.15 27.97 -46.09
C ILE A 398 10.12 27.42 -47.52
N ARG A 399 9.29 26.39 -47.81
CA ARG A 399 9.13 25.86 -49.17
C ARG A 399 8.64 26.91 -50.17
N GLN A 400 7.63 27.72 -49.76
CA GLN A 400 7.10 28.81 -50.57
C GLN A 400 8.17 29.88 -50.83
N PHE A 401 8.95 30.23 -49.80
CA PHE A 401 10.07 31.16 -49.94
C PHE A 401 11.10 30.68 -50.96
N PHE A 402 11.49 29.41 -50.92
CA PHE A 402 12.41 28.82 -51.88
C PHE A 402 11.81 28.70 -53.30
N SER A 403 10.51 28.40 -53.41
CA SER A 403 9.85 28.36 -54.75
C SER A 403 9.71 29.75 -55.40
N GLN A 404 9.52 30.79 -54.58
CA GLN A 404 9.53 32.19 -55.08
C GLN A 404 10.93 32.69 -55.43
N ALA A 405 11.96 32.22 -54.72
CA ALA A 405 13.35 32.50 -55.03
C ALA A 405 13.85 31.78 -56.32
N ASP A 406 13.31 30.62 -56.66
CA ASP A 406 13.57 29.88 -57.91
C ASP A 406 13.05 30.65 -59.16
N ASN A 407 12.06 31.53 -59.00
CA ASN A 407 11.54 32.40 -60.06
C ASN A 407 12.41 33.67 -60.33
N GLN A 408 13.38 33.96 -59.48
CA GLN A 408 14.40 34.99 -59.73
C GLN A 408 15.71 34.31 -60.10
N GLN A 409 16.08 34.38 -61.34
CA GLN A 409 17.22 33.73 -62.01
C GLN A 409 18.60 33.83 -61.31
N THR A 410 18.70 34.50 -60.19
CA THR A 410 19.94 34.72 -59.43
C THR A 410 20.30 33.58 -58.46
N PHE A 411 19.37 32.70 -58.18
CA PHE A 411 19.59 31.62 -57.19
C PHE A 411 19.98 30.26 -57.79
N LEU A 412 19.75 30.10 -59.11
CA LEU A 412 20.05 28.83 -59.80
C LEU A 412 21.54 28.59 -60.00
N SER A 413 22.35 29.66 -60.07
CA SER A 413 23.80 29.52 -60.28
C SER A 413 24.58 28.98 -59.06
N HIS A 414 23.97 29.03 -57.83
CA HIS A 414 24.62 28.52 -56.65
C HIS A 414 24.12 27.11 -56.19
N LYS A 415 22.99 26.67 -56.74
CA LYS A 415 22.39 25.36 -56.35
C LYS A 415 23.04 24.20 -57.12
N GLU A 416 23.55 24.44 -58.32
CA GLU A 416 24.21 23.40 -59.12
C GLU A 416 25.69 23.15 -58.76
N ALA A 417 26.30 24.05 -57.96
CA ALA A 417 27.71 23.95 -57.61
C ALA A 417 28.03 23.16 -56.33
N TRP A 418 27.04 22.81 -55.55
CA TRP A 418 27.29 22.13 -54.26
C TRP A 418 26.53 20.79 -54.12
N VAL A 419 27.26 19.73 -54.45
CA VAL A 419 26.85 18.35 -54.15
C VAL A 419 27.76 17.85 -53.00
N PRO A 420 27.23 17.58 -51.79
CA PRO A 420 28.09 17.02 -50.75
C PRO A 420 28.54 15.65 -51.19
N THR A 421 29.83 15.48 -51.29
CA THR A 421 30.40 14.24 -51.80
C THR A 421 30.32 13.09 -50.79
N TYR A 422 30.13 13.39 -49.46
CA TYR A 422 30.05 12.36 -48.41
C TYR A 422 29.27 12.82 -47.17
N PRO A 423 28.46 11.94 -46.53
CA PRO A 423 27.85 12.20 -45.23
C PRO A 423 28.95 12.37 -44.17
N TYR A 424 28.80 13.38 -43.32
CA TYR A 424 29.71 13.64 -42.21
C TYR A 424 29.41 12.75 -41.02
N ARG A 425 30.44 12.07 -40.48
CA ARG A 425 30.29 11.15 -39.36
C ARG A 425 30.65 11.83 -38.04
N LEU A 426 29.70 11.87 -37.14
CA LEU A 426 29.89 12.34 -35.79
C LEU A 426 30.68 11.33 -34.92
N LYS A 427 31.15 11.73 -33.73
CA LYS A 427 31.88 10.84 -32.83
C LYS A 427 31.03 9.66 -32.32
N ASP A 428 29.71 9.83 -32.19
CA ASP A 428 28.75 8.78 -31.83
C ASP A 428 28.40 7.83 -32.98
N LYS A 429 29.08 7.97 -34.12
CA LYS A 429 28.88 7.24 -35.39
C LYS A 429 27.61 7.61 -36.17
N THR A 430 26.81 8.57 -35.69
CA THR A 430 25.67 9.10 -36.44
C THR A 430 26.16 9.81 -37.71
N LEU A 431 25.45 9.65 -38.83
CA LEU A 431 25.73 10.32 -40.08
C LEU A 431 24.79 11.51 -40.23
N ILE A 432 25.36 12.69 -40.51
CA ILE A 432 24.60 13.89 -40.86
C ILE A 432 24.94 14.33 -42.29
N ASN A 433 23.98 14.94 -42.97
CA ASN A 433 24.19 15.51 -44.27
C ASN A 433 24.58 16.99 -44.13
N LEU A 434 25.83 17.37 -44.45
CA LEU A 434 26.31 18.74 -44.33
C LEU A 434 25.55 19.72 -45.21
N SER A 435 24.96 19.25 -46.34
CA SER A 435 24.15 20.11 -47.18
C SER A 435 22.90 20.68 -46.53
N GLU A 436 22.47 20.09 -45.44
CA GLU A 436 21.27 20.49 -44.67
C GLU A 436 21.60 21.36 -43.44
N VAL A 437 22.90 21.50 -43.13
CA VAL A 437 23.36 22.28 -41.97
C VAL A 437 23.39 23.75 -42.32
N LEU A 438 22.64 24.57 -41.56
CA LEU A 438 22.60 26.02 -41.70
C LEU A 438 23.87 26.66 -41.14
N PHE A 439 24.20 26.32 -39.93
CA PHE A 439 25.38 26.80 -39.20
C PHE A 439 25.74 25.86 -38.07
N ALA A 440 26.93 25.98 -37.52
CA ALA A 440 27.37 25.28 -36.33
C ALA A 440 27.84 26.27 -35.25
N GLU A 441 27.46 26.00 -34.01
CA GLU A 441 27.74 26.83 -32.84
C GLU A 441 28.57 26.04 -31.82
N ALA A 442 29.65 26.64 -31.33
CA ALA A 442 30.43 26.06 -30.23
C ALA A 442 29.78 26.39 -28.88
N MET A 443 29.40 25.36 -28.13
CA MET A 443 28.87 25.44 -26.77
C MET A 443 29.71 24.55 -25.89
N ASP A 444 30.49 25.15 -25.00
CA ASP A 444 31.43 24.47 -24.10
C ASP A 444 32.36 23.48 -24.82
N HIS A 445 32.15 22.19 -24.65
CA HIS A 445 32.95 21.12 -25.28
C HIS A 445 32.27 20.49 -26.50
N TYR A 446 31.15 21.05 -26.98
CA TYR A 446 30.36 20.52 -28.07
C TYR A 446 30.25 21.51 -29.22
N LEU A 447 30.16 20.98 -30.44
CA LEU A 447 29.74 21.69 -31.61
C LEU A 447 28.30 21.31 -31.93
N VAL A 448 27.40 22.28 -31.91
CA VAL A 448 25.98 22.11 -32.19
C VAL A 448 25.69 22.48 -33.63
N PHE A 449 25.32 21.50 -34.44
CA PHE A 449 24.88 21.69 -35.82
C PHE A 449 23.40 22.06 -35.84
N HIS A 450 23.08 23.21 -36.44
CA HIS A 450 21.71 23.70 -36.58
C HIS A 450 21.22 23.39 -38.00
N PHE A 451 20.17 22.60 -38.08
CA PHE A 451 19.39 22.32 -39.26
C PHE A 451 18.12 23.19 -39.25
N ILE A 452 17.31 23.08 -40.26
CA ILE A 452 16.01 23.77 -40.31
C ILE A 452 15.07 23.22 -39.21
N ASP A 453 15.09 21.89 -38.97
CA ASP A 453 14.12 21.16 -38.18
C ASP A 453 14.70 20.51 -36.92
N LYS A 454 16.02 20.48 -36.75
CA LYS A 454 16.67 19.80 -35.64
C LYS A 454 18.02 20.43 -35.29
N LYS A 455 18.53 20.05 -34.11
CA LYS A 455 19.90 20.31 -33.70
C LYS A 455 20.57 19.00 -33.38
N VAL A 456 21.84 18.88 -33.78
CA VAL A 456 22.64 17.70 -33.51
C VAL A 456 23.94 18.16 -32.84
N MET A 457 24.40 17.48 -31.82
CA MET A 457 25.60 17.84 -31.09
C MET A 457 26.70 16.80 -31.31
N ASP A 458 27.92 17.28 -31.53
CA ASP A 458 29.13 16.45 -31.58
C ASP A 458 30.18 17.00 -30.60
N ARG A 459 30.90 16.12 -29.95
CA ARG A 459 31.99 16.50 -29.02
C ARG A 459 33.27 16.82 -29.80
N LYS A 460 33.26 17.93 -30.55
CA LYS A 460 34.38 18.44 -31.32
C LYS A 460 34.52 19.94 -31.17
N SER A 461 35.72 20.45 -31.40
CA SER A 461 35.96 21.89 -31.52
C SER A 461 35.68 22.39 -32.95
N ILE A 462 35.43 23.71 -33.08
CA ILE A 462 35.31 24.37 -34.37
C ILE A 462 36.55 24.09 -35.27
N LYS A 463 37.74 24.14 -34.67
CA LYS A 463 39.01 23.91 -35.40
C LYS A 463 39.09 22.48 -35.95
N GLU A 464 38.72 21.49 -35.15
CA GLU A 464 38.67 20.08 -35.58
C GLU A 464 37.65 19.85 -36.68
N PHE A 465 36.49 20.52 -36.61
CA PHE A 465 35.46 20.41 -37.65
C PHE A 465 35.94 21.00 -38.97
N ILE A 466 36.42 22.25 -38.99
CA ILE A 466 36.91 22.90 -40.21
C ILE A 466 38.04 22.09 -40.85
N THR A 467 38.95 21.51 -40.05
CA THR A 467 40.04 20.68 -40.57
C THR A 467 39.57 19.33 -41.11
N SER A 468 38.42 18.84 -40.64
CA SER A 468 37.85 17.55 -41.06
C SER A 468 36.95 17.62 -42.28
N ILE A 469 36.59 18.84 -42.76
CA ILE A 469 35.78 19.05 -43.95
C ILE A 469 36.61 19.74 -45.03
N SER A 470 36.48 19.27 -46.25
CA SER A 470 37.10 19.90 -47.45
C SER A 470 36.12 20.80 -48.22
N ASP A 471 35.06 21.26 -47.54
CA ASP A 471 33.96 21.98 -48.14
C ASP A 471 34.13 23.48 -47.97
N GLU A 472 34.37 24.20 -49.09
CA GLU A 472 34.54 25.65 -49.13
C GLU A 472 33.26 26.45 -48.77
N ASN A 473 32.10 25.80 -48.67
CA ASN A 473 30.86 26.46 -48.31
C ASN A 473 30.77 26.75 -46.81
N PHE A 474 31.51 26.05 -45.96
CA PHE A 474 31.56 26.34 -44.54
C PHE A 474 32.63 27.35 -44.21
N ILE A 475 32.22 28.49 -43.65
CA ILE A 475 33.14 29.56 -43.26
C ILE A 475 32.94 29.94 -41.79
N GLN A 476 34.04 30.08 -41.08
CA GLN A 476 34.01 30.59 -39.69
C GLN A 476 33.81 32.11 -39.72
N ILE A 477 32.78 32.59 -39.02
CA ILE A 477 32.39 34.00 -38.91
C ILE A 477 32.66 34.60 -37.54
N HIS A 478 32.82 33.74 -36.54
CA HIS A 478 33.08 34.14 -35.17
C HIS A 478 33.86 33.03 -34.46
N LYS A 479 34.48 33.32 -33.30
CA LYS A 479 35.16 32.29 -32.50
C LYS A 479 34.26 31.11 -32.15
N SER A 480 32.93 31.32 -32.08
CA SER A 480 31.92 30.34 -31.73
C SER A 480 30.97 29.95 -32.85
N TYR A 481 31.10 30.51 -34.06
CA TYR A 481 30.15 30.24 -35.15
C TYR A 481 30.83 29.95 -36.49
N ILE A 482 30.33 28.90 -37.14
CA ILE A 482 30.59 28.56 -38.53
C ILE A 482 29.27 28.59 -39.28
N VAL A 483 29.20 29.20 -40.45
CA VAL A 483 27.99 29.22 -41.29
C VAL A 483 28.22 28.51 -42.59
N ASN A 484 27.18 27.90 -43.11
CA ASN A 484 27.14 27.48 -44.49
C ASN A 484 26.72 28.67 -45.37
N LYS A 485 27.60 29.07 -46.30
CA LYS A 485 27.41 30.24 -47.17
C LYS A 485 26.11 30.16 -47.97
N VAL A 486 25.69 28.96 -48.35
CA VAL A 486 24.48 28.73 -49.15
C VAL A 486 23.20 29.19 -48.40
N PHE A 487 23.24 29.21 -47.07
CA PHE A 487 22.09 29.59 -46.25
C PHE A 487 22.20 30.97 -45.61
N ILE A 488 23.10 31.83 -46.09
CA ILE A 488 23.16 33.23 -45.70
C ILE A 488 22.09 34.03 -46.47
N SER A 489 21.20 34.70 -45.75
CA SER A 489 20.18 35.57 -46.33
C SER A 489 20.71 36.99 -46.57
N THR A 490 21.26 37.64 -45.52
CA THR A 490 21.80 39.00 -45.59
C THR A 490 23.05 39.15 -44.72
N ILE A 491 23.93 40.08 -45.12
CA ILE A 491 25.10 40.47 -44.32
C ILE A 491 25.03 41.98 -44.10
N GLU A 492 24.78 42.40 -42.89
CA GLU A 492 24.65 43.80 -42.52
C GLU A 492 25.63 44.15 -41.38
N GLY A 493 26.56 45.02 -41.66
CA GLY A 493 27.53 45.49 -40.65
C GLY A 493 28.37 44.33 -40.06
N ASN A 494 28.14 44.00 -38.80
CA ASN A 494 28.79 42.94 -38.06
C ASN A 494 27.83 41.80 -37.73
N LYS A 495 26.77 41.60 -38.52
CA LYS A 495 25.77 40.53 -38.34
C LYS A 495 25.52 39.81 -39.66
N ILE A 496 25.27 38.53 -39.54
CA ILE A 496 24.82 37.67 -40.64
C ILE A 496 23.47 37.12 -40.28
N THR A 497 22.49 37.31 -41.16
CA THR A 497 21.17 36.72 -41.02
C THR A 497 21.09 35.47 -41.88
N MET A 498 20.75 34.35 -41.29
CA MET A 498 20.54 33.09 -41.96
C MET A 498 19.13 33.02 -42.56
N VAL A 499 18.90 32.12 -43.53
CA VAL A 499 17.59 31.93 -44.20
C VAL A 499 16.45 31.59 -43.23
N ASN A 500 16.76 31.07 -42.05
CA ASN A 500 15.77 30.79 -40.99
C ASN A 500 15.46 32.04 -40.10
N GLY A 501 15.98 33.21 -40.50
CA GLY A 501 15.79 34.47 -39.75
C GLY A 501 16.71 34.66 -38.53
N GLN A 502 17.55 33.68 -38.21
CA GLN A 502 18.47 33.78 -37.09
C GLN A 502 19.66 34.69 -37.41
N THR A 503 19.95 35.63 -36.53
CA THR A 503 21.05 36.58 -36.72
C THR A 503 22.25 36.15 -35.86
N LEU A 504 23.40 36.02 -36.53
CA LEU A 504 24.66 35.57 -35.96
C LEU A 504 25.71 36.70 -35.96
N PRO A 505 26.61 36.80 -34.95
CA PRO A 505 27.62 37.83 -34.89
C PRO A 505 28.77 37.54 -35.91
N LEU A 506 29.16 38.55 -36.66
CA LEU A 506 30.31 38.52 -37.55
C LEU A 506 31.48 39.30 -36.93
N SER A 507 32.53 38.60 -36.53
CA SER A 507 33.71 39.23 -35.93
C SER A 507 34.59 39.91 -37.02
N ARG A 508 35.16 41.04 -36.68
CA ARG A 508 36.05 41.80 -37.56
C ARG A 508 37.20 40.96 -38.14
N THR A 509 37.76 40.08 -37.31
CA THR A 509 38.87 39.17 -37.67
C THR A 509 38.51 38.18 -38.77
N TYR A 510 37.24 37.78 -38.86
CA TYR A 510 36.75 36.80 -39.84
C TYR A 510 36.10 37.47 -41.07
N LYS A 511 35.76 38.76 -40.98
CA LYS A 511 35.11 39.51 -42.06
C LYS A 511 36.02 39.62 -43.28
N SER A 512 37.33 39.78 -43.10
CA SER A 512 38.30 39.86 -44.19
C SER A 512 38.44 38.54 -44.97
N LYS A 513 38.19 37.40 -44.37
CA LYS A 513 38.22 36.07 -44.99
C LYS A 513 36.96 35.74 -45.78
N MET A 514 35.92 36.56 -45.67
CA MET A 514 34.64 36.34 -46.29
C MET A 514 34.41 37.18 -47.50
N ILE A 515 35.15 38.31 -47.65
CA ILE A 515 35.01 39.27 -48.72
C ILE A 515 36.19 39.10 -49.79
N GLY A 516 37.23 38.36 -49.45
CA GLY A 516 38.27 37.97 -50.37
C GLY A 516 38.01 36.61 -50.93
#